data_f3d0b3806f8bd076e90d8e311e57750a
#
_entry.id   f3d0b3806f8bd076e90d8e311e57750a
#
_cell.length_a   1.000
_cell.length_b   1.000
_cell.length_c   1.000
_cell.angle_alpha   90.00
_cell.angle_beta   90.00
_cell.angle_gamma   90.00
#
_symmetry.space_group_name_H-M   'P 1'
#
loop_
_entity.id
_entity.type
_entity.pdbx_description
1 polymer ?
#
loop_
_entity_poly.entity_id
_entity_poly.type
_entity_poly.pdbx_seq_one_letter_code
_entity_poly.pdbx_strand_id
1 'polypeptide(L)'
;PQNTLAAKFSLPFALATTLVNRNSGVQSFTWEQVRNSKVQELASRVEVVEDPELTAMMPDFRPARVVIRLKDGRKLDGETRTNRGDSEDPYSKKDLRHTFLSLCSRVYPQVYCEQLHDQLMKVDQLEDIRPLMESLRNQCR
;
A
#
# COMPACT_ATOMS: atom_id res chain seq x y z
N PRO A 1 10.32 -4.96 -12.70
CA PRO A 1 11.05 -3.78 -12.17
C PRO A 1 12.45 -4.12 -11.69
N GLN A 2 13.39 -3.19 -11.84
CA GLN A 2 14.79 -3.40 -11.49
C GLN A 2 15.12 -3.03 -10.03
N ASN A 3 14.23 -2.36 -9.34
CA ASN A 3 14.38 -1.95 -7.95
C ASN A 3 13.02 -1.74 -7.26
N THR A 4 13.05 -1.52 -5.95
CA THR A 4 11.83 -1.35 -5.14
C THR A 4 11.03 -0.09 -5.47
N LEU A 5 11.68 0.97 -5.94
CA LEU A 5 10.99 2.18 -6.38
C LEU A 5 10.23 1.92 -7.68
N ALA A 6 10.90 1.35 -8.69
CA ALA A 6 10.26 0.97 -9.94
C ALA A 6 9.11 -0.04 -9.73
N ALA A 7 9.22 -0.91 -8.73
CA ALA A 7 8.17 -1.85 -8.36
C ALA A 7 6.89 -1.15 -7.91
N LYS A 8 7.00 -0.07 -7.13
CA LYS A 8 5.86 0.71 -6.62
C LYS A 8 5.08 1.43 -7.72
N PHE A 9 5.73 1.72 -8.85
CA PHE A 9 5.12 2.37 -10.03
C PHE A 9 4.76 1.40 -11.16
N SER A 10 4.90 0.09 -10.94
CA SER A 10 4.56 -0.93 -11.92
C SER A 10 3.22 -1.59 -11.59
N LEU A 11 2.18 -1.27 -12.35
CA LEU A 11 0.88 -1.93 -12.24
C LEU A 11 0.99 -3.47 -12.36
N PRO A 12 1.71 -4.03 -13.35
CA PRO A 12 1.89 -5.48 -13.44
C PRO A 12 2.51 -6.08 -12.18
N PHE A 13 3.54 -5.44 -11.62
CA PHE A 13 4.18 -5.92 -10.41
C PHE A 13 3.25 -5.79 -9.20
N ALA A 14 2.57 -4.65 -9.04
CA ALA A 14 1.66 -4.41 -7.92
C ALA A 14 0.52 -5.44 -7.88
N LEU A 15 -0.08 -5.77 -9.03
CA LEU A 15 -1.10 -6.81 -9.12
C LEU A 15 -0.53 -8.20 -8.80
N ALA A 16 0.61 -8.55 -9.41
CA ALA A 16 1.23 -9.85 -9.21
C ALA A 16 1.64 -10.09 -7.75
N THR A 17 2.32 -9.10 -7.13
CA THR A 17 2.77 -9.23 -5.74
C THR A 17 1.59 -9.28 -4.77
N THR A 18 0.51 -8.52 -5.04
CA THR A 18 -0.72 -8.56 -4.24
C THR A 18 -1.39 -9.93 -4.29
N LEU A 19 -1.48 -10.54 -5.46
CA LEU A 19 -2.07 -11.87 -5.65
C LEU A 19 -1.22 -12.97 -4.99
N VAL A 20 0.10 -12.92 -5.14
CA VAL A 20 1.01 -13.92 -4.56
C VAL A 20 1.04 -13.84 -3.03
N ASN A 21 1.11 -12.62 -2.48
CA ASN A 21 1.25 -12.39 -1.04
C ASN A 21 -0.11 -12.22 -0.33
N ARG A 22 -1.21 -12.11 -1.08
CA ARG A 22 -2.56 -11.77 -0.57
C ARG A 22 -2.54 -10.48 0.28
N ASN A 23 -1.65 -9.57 -0.04
CA ASN A 23 -1.42 -8.33 0.68
C ASN A 23 -0.79 -7.30 -0.28
N SER A 24 -1.28 -6.06 -0.23
CA SER A 24 -0.77 -4.91 -0.99
C SER A 24 0.05 -3.94 -0.13
N GLY A 25 0.34 -4.29 1.11
CA GLY A 25 1.09 -3.46 2.05
C GLY A 25 2.59 -3.39 1.74
N VAL A 26 3.32 -2.71 2.60
CA VAL A 26 4.77 -2.41 2.43
C VAL A 26 5.62 -3.65 2.20
N GLN A 27 5.26 -4.78 2.83
CA GLN A 27 5.98 -6.05 2.71
C GLN A 27 5.94 -6.64 1.29
N SER A 28 4.95 -6.26 0.49
CA SER A 28 4.81 -6.71 -0.90
C SER A 28 5.75 -5.96 -1.86
N PHE A 29 6.42 -4.90 -1.41
CA PHE A 29 7.33 -4.08 -2.23
C PHE A 29 8.77 -4.09 -1.72
N THR A 30 9.19 -5.17 -1.08
CA THR A 30 10.57 -5.38 -0.64
C THR A 30 11.48 -5.85 -1.79
N TRP A 31 12.78 -5.77 -1.58
CA TRP A 31 13.76 -6.27 -2.55
C TRP A 31 13.64 -7.77 -2.80
N GLU A 32 13.24 -8.52 -1.78
CA GLU A 32 12.96 -9.94 -1.89
C GLU A 32 11.81 -10.20 -2.88
N GLN A 33 10.71 -9.44 -2.78
CA GLN A 33 9.57 -9.58 -3.69
C GLN A 33 9.91 -9.16 -5.12
N VAL A 34 10.76 -8.17 -5.32
CA VAL A 34 11.25 -7.78 -6.66
C VAL A 34 11.99 -8.94 -7.33
N ARG A 35 12.69 -9.77 -6.57
CA ARG A 35 13.43 -10.94 -7.05
C ARG A 35 12.62 -12.24 -7.04
N ASN A 36 11.41 -12.24 -6.53
CA ASN A 36 10.58 -13.42 -6.43
C ASN A 36 10.13 -13.87 -7.82
N SER A 37 10.57 -15.04 -8.25
CA SER A 37 10.28 -15.58 -9.58
C SER A 37 8.79 -15.77 -9.85
N LYS A 38 8.00 -16.16 -8.83
CA LYS A 38 6.54 -16.31 -8.96
C LYS A 38 5.86 -14.95 -9.23
N VAL A 39 6.34 -13.90 -8.55
CA VAL A 39 5.83 -12.53 -8.78
C VAL A 39 6.21 -12.06 -10.18
N GLN A 40 7.46 -12.28 -10.60
CA GLN A 40 7.93 -11.90 -11.93
C GLN A 40 7.18 -12.63 -13.05
N GLU A 41 7.00 -13.95 -12.92
CA GLU A 41 6.23 -14.75 -13.88
C GLU A 41 4.80 -14.25 -13.98
N LEU A 42 4.13 -14.01 -12.86
CA LEU A 42 2.76 -13.51 -12.88
C LEU A 42 2.69 -12.09 -13.44
N ALA A 43 3.63 -11.21 -13.08
CA ALA A 43 3.70 -9.84 -13.61
C ALA A 43 3.88 -9.81 -15.14
N SER A 44 4.65 -10.75 -15.71
CA SER A 44 4.84 -10.83 -17.17
C SER A 44 3.57 -11.22 -17.94
N ARG A 45 2.56 -11.72 -17.26
CA ARG A 45 1.25 -12.09 -17.82
C ARG A 45 0.20 -10.99 -17.70
N VAL A 46 0.53 -9.89 -17.04
CA VAL A 46 -0.37 -8.75 -16.89
C VAL A 46 -0.23 -7.82 -18.07
N GLU A 47 -1.32 -7.62 -18.78
CA GLU A 47 -1.46 -6.64 -19.85
C GLU A 47 -2.17 -5.40 -19.29
N VAL A 48 -1.61 -4.23 -19.54
CA VAL A 48 -2.21 -2.94 -19.16
C VAL A 48 -2.75 -2.29 -20.42
N VAL A 49 -4.05 -2.04 -20.44
CA VAL A 49 -4.74 -1.42 -21.58
C VAL A 49 -5.49 -0.18 -21.11
N GLU A 50 -5.62 0.80 -21.99
CA GLU A 50 -6.48 1.95 -21.76
C GLU A 50 -7.94 1.52 -21.86
N ASP A 51 -8.76 2.01 -20.94
CA ASP A 51 -10.23 1.94 -21.00
C ASP A 51 -10.76 3.37 -21.15
N PRO A 52 -11.28 3.75 -22.35
CA PRO A 52 -11.72 5.12 -22.61
C PRO A 52 -12.86 5.58 -21.68
N GLU A 53 -13.71 4.66 -21.20
CA GLU A 53 -14.79 5.00 -20.26
C GLU A 53 -14.19 5.42 -18.91
N LEU A 54 -13.15 4.70 -18.44
CA LEU A 54 -12.47 5.03 -17.20
C LEU A 54 -11.60 6.28 -17.35
N THR A 55 -10.94 6.46 -18.51
CA THR A 55 -10.15 7.65 -18.82
C THR A 55 -11.03 8.92 -18.79
N ALA A 56 -12.25 8.86 -19.30
CA ALA A 56 -13.19 9.99 -19.30
C ALA A 56 -13.63 10.44 -17.90
N MET A 57 -13.45 9.61 -16.87
CA MET A 57 -13.75 9.97 -15.46
C MET A 57 -12.62 10.78 -14.79
N MET A 58 -11.47 10.89 -15.43
CA MET A 58 -10.34 11.68 -14.90
C MET A 58 -10.53 13.17 -15.23
N PRO A 59 -10.05 14.10 -14.41
CA PRO A 59 -9.24 13.90 -13.18
C PRO A 59 -10.06 13.70 -11.90
N ASP A 60 -11.40 13.79 -11.96
CA ASP A 60 -12.27 13.79 -10.78
C ASP A 60 -12.19 12.45 -10.03
N PHE A 61 -12.05 11.37 -10.78
CA PHE A 61 -11.86 10.03 -10.25
C PHE A 61 -10.58 9.40 -10.78
N ARG A 62 -10.11 8.35 -10.11
CA ARG A 62 -8.96 7.54 -10.52
C ARG A 62 -9.36 6.07 -10.63
N PRO A 63 -10.25 5.75 -11.56
CA PRO A 63 -10.81 4.42 -11.66
C PRO A 63 -9.79 3.41 -12.21
N ALA A 64 -9.99 2.16 -11.83
CA ALA A 64 -9.26 1.04 -12.40
C ALA A 64 -10.15 -0.20 -12.45
N ARG A 65 -10.02 -0.97 -13.52
CA ARG A 65 -10.69 -2.27 -13.70
C ARG A 65 -9.64 -3.37 -13.87
N VAL A 66 -9.84 -4.48 -13.18
CA VAL A 66 -8.96 -5.66 -13.28
C VAL A 66 -9.79 -6.86 -13.69
N VAL A 67 -9.30 -7.58 -14.68
CA VAL A 67 -9.91 -8.83 -15.16
C VAL A 67 -8.89 -9.95 -15.04
N ILE A 68 -9.21 -11.00 -14.29
CA ILE A 68 -8.36 -12.17 -14.09
C ILE A 68 -9.01 -13.38 -14.75
N ARG A 69 -8.31 -13.99 -15.69
CA ARG A 69 -8.72 -15.25 -16.32
C ARG A 69 -8.00 -16.40 -15.64
N LEU A 70 -8.77 -17.30 -15.02
CA LEU A 70 -8.26 -18.48 -14.34
C LEU A 70 -7.98 -19.61 -15.32
N LYS A 71 -7.14 -20.57 -14.91
CA LYS A 71 -6.79 -21.75 -15.74
C LYS A 71 -7.99 -22.67 -16.03
N ASP A 72 -9.01 -22.63 -15.17
CA ASP A 72 -10.24 -23.41 -15.33
C ASP A 72 -11.29 -22.72 -16.23
N GLY A 73 -10.92 -21.59 -16.84
CA GLY A 73 -11.78 -20.82 -17.76
C GLY A 73 -12.66 -19.77 -17.05
N ARG A 74 -12.74 -19.74 -15.73
CA ARG A 74 -13.48 -18.71 -15.00
C ARG A 74 -12.82 -17.35 -15.17
N LYS A 75 -13.66 -16.33 -15.19
CA LYS A 75 -13.26 -14.92 -15.23
C LYS A 75 -13.66 -14.27 -13.91
N LEU A 76 -12.71 -13.61 -13.29
CA LEU A 76 -12.95 -12.73 -12.14
C LEU A 76 -12.72 -11.31 -12.60
N ASP A 77 -13.60 -10.40 -12.20
CA ASP A 77 -13.46 -8.98 -12.47
C ASP A 77 -13.67 -8.17 -11.18
N GLY A 78 -13.05 -7.02 -11.15
CA GLY A 78 -13.17 -6.06 -10.07
C GLY A 78 -12.89 -4.67 -10.58
N GLU A 79 -13.60 -3.71 -10.05
CA GLU A 79 -13.47 -2.30 -10.40
C GLU A 79 -13.38 -1.46 -9.14
N THR A 80 -12.58 -0.41 -9.18
CA THR A 80 -12.58 0.64 -8.18
C THR A 80 -12.73 1.98 -8.88
N ARG A 81 -13.45 2.91 -8.25
CA ARG A 81 -13.67 4.24 -8.78
C ARG A 81 -12.64 5.24 -8.30
N THR A 82 -12.11 5.01 -7.10
CA THR A 82 -11.15 5.92 -6.45
C THR A 82 -10.09 5.13 -5.70
N ASN A 83 -9.05 5.83 -5.24
CA ASN A 83 -8.03 5.22 -4.41
C ASN A 83 -8.55 5.08 -2.97
N ARG A 84 -8.23 3.94 -2.34
CA ARG A 84 -8.49 3.81 -0.91
C ARG A 84 -7.63 4.80 -0.12
N GLY A 85 -8.29 5.55 0.75
CA GLY A 85 -7.69 6.63 1.53
C GLY A 85 -7.99 8.03 1.01
N ASP A 86 -8.63 8.14 -0.17
CA ASP A 86 -9.16 9.41 -0.69
C ASP A 86 -10.46 9.80 0.05
N SER A 87 -10.95 11.01 -0.20
CA SER A 87 -12.16 11.55 0.42
C SER A 87 -13.40 10.68 0.21
N GLU A 88 -13.47 9.96 -0.90
CA GLU A 88 -14.60 9.10 -1.27
C GLU A 88 -14.51 7.66 -0.71
N ASP A 89 -13.32 7.21 -0.36
CA ASP A 89 -13.07 5.92 0.31
C ASP A 89 -12.04 6.09 1.43
N PRO A 90 -12.35 6.83 2.51
CA PRO A 90 -11.42 7.14 3.57
C PRO A 90 -11.04 5.90 4.37
N TYR A 91 -9.81 5.88 4.87
CA TYR A 91 -9.39 4.85 5.82
C TYR A 91 -10.16 4.95 7.13
N SER A 92 -10.58 3.79 7.65
CA SER A 92 -11.05 3.72 9.03
C SER A 92 -9.92 3.99 10.02
N LYS A 93 -10.24 4.37 11.26
CA LYS A 93 -9.23 4.51 12.34
C LYS A 93 -8.42 3.24 12.53
N LYS A 94 -9.04 2.06 12.34
CA LYS A 94 -8.37 0.76 12.42
C LYS A 94 -7.36 0.59 11.27
N ASP A 95 -7.72 0.98 10.05
CA ASP A 95 -6.82 0.90 8.88
C ASP A 95 -5.62 1.83 9.05
N LEU A 96 -5.87 3.07 9.52
CA LEU A 96 -4.81 4.05 9.81
C LEU A 96 -3.84 3.51 10.86
N ARG A 97 -4.36 2.99 11.99
CA ARG A 97 -3.54 2.38 13.04
C ARG A 97 -2.72 1.21 12.48
N HIS A 98 -3.34 0.32 11.73
CA HIS A 98 -2.66 -0.82 11.13
C HIS A 98 -1.53 -0.38 10.19
N THR A 99 -1.80 0.58 9.31
CA THR A 99 -0.80 1.12 8.38
C THR A 99 0.35 1.78 9.13
N PHE A 100 0.04 2.62 10.13
CA PHE A 100 1.05 3.25 10.98
C PHE A 100 1.95 2.21 11.65
N LEU A 101 1.38 1.22 12.34
CA LEU A 101 2.14 0.19 13.04
C LEU A 101 2.98 -0.65 12.07
N SER A 102 2.46 -1.00 10.90
CA SER A 102 3.20 -1.79 9.90
C SER A 102 4.41 -1.05 9.33
N LEU A 103 4.36 0.27 9.25
CA LEU A 103 5.48 1.11 8.81
C LEU A 103 6.45 1.38 9.94
N CYS A 104 5.94 1.79 11.10
CA CYS A 104 6.71 2.20 12.26
C CYS A 104 7.57 1.05 12.84
N SER A 105 7.01 -0.16 12.91
CA SER A 105 7.70 -1.36 13.42
C SER A 105 8.90 -1.81 12.58
N ARG A 106 9.10 -1.22 11.41
CA ARG A 106 10.32 -1.45 10.60
C ARG A 106 11.54 -0.73 11.15
N VAL A 107 11.33 0.29 11.95
CA VAL A 107 12.39 1.18 12.50
C VAL A 107 12.44 1.08 14.02
N TYR A 108 11.28 0.93 14.66
CA TYR A 108 11.14 1.00 16.11
C TYR A 108 10.56 -0.30 16.69
N PRO A 109 10.81 -0.60 17.98
CA PRO A 109 10.16 -1.71 18.68
C PRO A 109 8.64 -1.56 18.69
N GLN A 110 7.91 -2.67 18.61
CA GLN A 110 6.44 -2.71 18.54
C GLN A 110 5.77 -1.91 19.69
N VAL A 111 6.21 -2.11 20.92
CA VAL A 111 5.66 -1.41 22.10
C VAL A 111 5.80 0.11 21.96
N TYR A 112 6.94 0.58 21.46
CA TYR A 112 7.15 2.00 21.23
C TYR A 112 6.24 2.53 20.11
N CYS A 113 6.05 1.77 19.04
CA CYS A 113 5.14 2.15 17.95
C CYS A 113 3.69 2.36 18.44
N GLU A 114 3.22 1.52 19.35
CA GLU A 114 1.89 1.64 19.95
C GLU A 114 1.76 2.91 20.80
N GLN A 115 2.75 3.17 21.65
CA GLN A 115 2.81 4.38 22.46
C GLN A 115 2.90 5.64 21.60
N LEU A 116 3.74 5.62 20.56
CA LEU A 116 3.91 6.72 19.63
C LEU A 116 2.61 7.01 18.85
N HIS A 117 1.90 5.96 18.40
CA HIS A 117 0.60 6.12 17.77
C HIS A 117 -0.37 6.86 18.69
N ASP A 118 -0.48 6.42 19.94
CA ASP A 118 -1.43 6.98 20.90
C ASP A 118 -1.09 8.43 21.28
N GLN A 119 0.21 8.79 21.29
CA GLN A 119 0.65 10.19 21.46
C GLN A 119 0.33 11.04 20.25
N LEU A 120 0.57 10.53 19.03
CA LEU A 120 0.28 11.26 17.78
C LEU A 120 -1.21 11.50 17.59
N MET A 121 -2.07 10.58 18.04
CA MET A 121 -3.52 10.76 18.01
C MET A 121 -4.03 11.87 18.93
N LYS A 122 -3.17 12.40 19.81
CA LYS A 122 -3.46 13.51 20.74
C LYS A 122 -2.50 14.69 20.55
N VAL A 123 -1.88 14.79 19.37
CA VAL A 123 -0.84 15.79 19.10
C VAL A 123 -1.38 17.24 19.22
N ASP A 124 -2.65 17.43 18.92
CA ASP A 124 -3.39 18.70 19.06
C ASP A 124 -3.59 19.13 20.53
N GLN A 125 -3.41 18.22 21.48
CA GLN A 125 -3.53 18.46 22.92
C GLN A 125 -2.17 18.64 23.61
N LEU A 126 -1.06 18.54 22.88
CA LEU A 126 0.28 18.71 23.43
C LEU A 126 0.60 20.20 23.58
N GLU A 127 1.00 20.63 24.78
CA GLU A 127 1.52 21.98 25.01
C GLU A 127 2.90 22.19 24.36
N ASP A 128 3.69 21.11 24.25
CA ASP A 128 5.03 21.12 23.69
C ASP A 128 5.32 19.84 22.91
N ILE A 129 5.69 19.96 21.65
CA ILE A 129 6.03 18.83 20.79
C ILE A 129 7.49 18.35 20.96
N ARG A 130 8.37 19.13 21.58
CA ARG A 130 9.80 18.81 21.70
C ARG A 130 10.08 17.47 22.37
N PRO A 131 9.41 17.08 23.48
CA PRO A 131 9.63 15.77 24.10
C PRO A 131 9.31 14.61 23.15
N LEU A 132 8.27 14.74 22.33
CA LEU A 132 7.92 13.75 21.32
C LEU A 132 9.01 13.63 20.24
N MET A 133 9.54 14.74 19.78
CA MET A 133 10.63 14.76 18.79
C MET A 133 11.95 14.21 19.33
N GLU A 134 12.26 14.45 20.59
CA GLU A 134 13.42 13.87 21.28
C GLU A 134 13.26 12.35 21.44
N SER A 135 12.08 11.88 21.81
CA SER A 135 11.77 10.45 21.92
C SER A 135 11.99 9.73 20.57
N LEU A 136 11.52 10.29 19.46
CA LEU A 136 11.74 9.74 18.12
C LEU A 136 13.23 9.63 17.80
N ARG A 137 14.01 10.65 18.11
CA ARG A 137 15.47 10.66 17.86
C ARG A 137 16.19 9.59 18.67
N ASN A 138 15.84 9.44 19.94
CA ASN A 138 16.54 8.54 20.86
C ASN A 138 16.21 7.05 20.62
N GLN A 139 15.08 6.75 20.01
CA GLN A 139 14.65 5.37 19.72
C GLN A 139 15.03 4.92 18.28
N CYS A 140 15.49 5.83 17.44
CA CYS A 140 15.98 5.51 16.10
C CYS A 140 17.37 4.85 16.23
N ARG A 141 17.44 3.54 15.96
CA ARG A 141 18.69 2.74 15.95
C ARG A 141 19.18 2.52 14.53
#